data_617ce09974ae0bb5078627459513b897
#
_entry.id   617ce09974ae0bb5078627459513b897
#
_cell.length_a   1.000
_cell.length_b   1.000
_cell.length_c   1.000
_cell.angle_alpha   90.00
_cell.angle_beta   90.00
_cell.angle_gamma   90.00
#
_symmetry.space_group_name_H-M   'P 1'
#
loop_
_entity.id
_entity.type
_entity.pdbx_description
1 polymer ?
#
loop_
_entity_poly.entity_id
_entity_poly.type
_entity_poly.pdbx_seq_one_letter_code
_entity_poly.pdbx_strand_id
1 'polypeptide(L)'
;MGFNYTNGFHDAANAIATSVSTRALTPRAALAMAAVANLFGAFFGAKVAETVGKGIIEAPGGELGLVLCGAALLGAILWNLLTWWFGLPSSSSHALIGGLGGAALAAGAAVKWAGIFEKVIVPMLVSPFVGILVGFLVMKLILRIFRDAHPGRTKRGFRMAQTASAAAMAFGHGMQDAAKTAGVVVLALTVAGYQSGDDHHIPMWVLVMSAVVISLGTYAGGWRIMRTLGRGIIHLDPPQGFAAEVTAASILYVATMLRAPISTTHAITAAIMGVGSTRSLKAVRWGVAKNIVGAWIFTFPGAGLSAAVVMWVAMPLFGV
;
A
#
# COMPACT_ATOMS: atom_id res chain seq x y z
N MET A 1 -7.28 -12.60 -7.03
CA MET A 1 -8.15 -11.40 -7.04
C MET A 1 -8.74 -11.07 -5.68
N GLY A 2 -9.09 -12.03 -4.81
CA GLY A 2 -9.56 -11.76 -3.44
C GLY A 2 -8.60 -10.89 -2.62
N PHE A 3 -7.29 -11.15 -2.68
CA PHE A 3 -6.29 -10.29 -2.04
C PHE A 3 -6.35 -8.86 -2.57
N ASN A 4 -6.51 -8.66 -3.87
CA ASN A 4 -6.55 -7.32 -4.47
C ASN A 4 -7.79 -6.52 -4.02
N TYR A 5 -8.93 -7.21 -3.85
CA TYR A 5 -10.13 -6.61 -3.29
C TYR A 5 -9.93 -6.20 -1.82
N THR A 6 -9.37 -7.11 -1.00
CA THR A 6 -9.09 -6.81 0.41
C THR A 6 -8.04 -5.70 0.56
N ASN A 7 -7.02 -5.67 -0.29
CA ASN A 7 -6.06 -4.58 -0.36
C ASN A 7 -6.76 -3.25 -0.71
N GLY A 8 -7.63 -3.24 -1.72
CA GLY A 8 -8.37 -2.06 -2.13
C GLY A 8 -9.15 -1.41 -0.98
N PHE A 9 -9.95 -2.19 -0.23
CA PHE A 9 -10.72 -1.61 0.86
C PHE A 9 -9.87 -1.32 2.11
N HIS A 10 -8.84 -2.12 2.39
CA HIS A 10 -7.92 -1.89 3.50
C HIS A 10 -7.18 -0.57 3.30
N ASP A 11 -6.65 -0.36 2.12
CA ASP A 11 -5.77 0.77 1.80
C ASP A 11 -6.50 1.98 1.17
N ALA A 12 -7.83 1.91 0.95
CA ALA A 12 -8.64 3.07 0.55
C ALA A 12 -8.38 4.28 1.44
N ALA A 13 -8.16 4.05 2.74
CA ALA A 13 -7.87 5.09 3.71
C ALA A 13 -6.58 5.87 3.38
N ASN A 14 -5.59 5.22 2.80
CA ASN A 14 -4.30 5.85 2.46
C ASN A 14 -4.48 7.00 1.47
N ALA A 15 -5.41 6.84 0.53
CA ALA A 15 -5.67 7.84 -0.51
C ALA A 15 -6.61 8.96 -0.07
N ILE A 16 -7.56 8.70 0.84
CA ILE A 16 -8.66 9.64 1.08
C ILE A 16 -8.85 10.09 2.53
N ALA A 17 -8.18 9.47 3.52
CA ALA A 17 -8.41 9.80 4.93
C ALA A 17 -8.13 11.28 5.24
N THR A 18 -7.11 11.86 4.62
CA THR A 18 -6.73 13.26 4.75
C THR A 18 -7.79 14.20 4.18
N SER A 19 -8.21 13.99 2.94
CA SER A 19 -9.22 14.84 2.27
C SER A 19 -10.61 14.75 2.88
N VAL A 20 -10.99 13.57 3.40
CA VAL A 20 -12.24 13.39 4.16
C VAL A 20 -12.14 14.05 5.53
N SER A 21 -11.01 13.91 6.24
CA SER A 21 -10.80 14.50 7.56
C SER A 21 -10.80 16.03 7.54
N THR A 22 -10.22 16.64 6.53
CA THR A 22 -10.20 18.11 6.33
C THR A 22 -11.49 18.65 5.74
N ARG A 23 -12.45 17.77 5.40
CA ARG A 23 -13.71 18.10 4.70
C ARG A 23 -13.45 18.74 3.32
N ALA A 24 -12.36 18.38 2.65
CA ALA A 24 -12.11 18.77 1.27
C ALA A 24 -13.03 18.02 0.32
N LEU A 25 -13.29 16.74 0.60
CA LEU A 25 -14.23 15.90 -0.13
C LEU A 25 -15.22 15.23 0.83
N THR A 26 -16.42 14.99 0.33
CA THR A 26 -17.36 14.10 1.03
C THR A 26 -16.85 12.65 0.94
N PRO A 27 -17.16 11.78 1.90
CA PRO A 27 -16.70 10.40 1.87
C PRO A 27 -17.04 9.65 0.58
N ARG A 28 -18.27 9.81 0.07
CA ARG A 28 -18.71 9.17 -1.18
C ARG A 28 -17.96 9.68 -2.41
N ALA A 29 -17.78 11.01 -2.51
CA ALA A 29 -17.02 11.61 -3.61
C ALA A 29 -15.54 11.19 -3.57
N ALA A 30 -14.94 11.14 -2.37
CA ALA A 30 -13.57 10.70 -2.19
C ALA A 30 -13.36 9.23 -2.61
N LEU A 31 -14.28 8.33 -2.22
CA LEU A 31 -14.24 6.92 -2.61
C LEU A 31 -14.41 6.74 -4.13
N ALA A 32 -15.36 7.43 -4.74
CA ALA A 32 -15.58 7.36 -6.18
C ALA A 32 -14.36 7.87 -6.97
N MET A 33 -13.83 9.03 -6.56
CA MET A 33 -12.60 9.59 -7.15
C MET A 33 -11.42 8.63 -7.00
N ALA A 34 -11.22 8.08 -5.79
CA ALA A 34 -10.10 7.18 -5.54
C ALA A 34 -10.23 5.87 -6.34
N ALA A 35 -11.43 5.30 -6.46
CA ALA A 35 -11.66 4.12 -7.26
C ALA A 35 -11.33 4.36 -8.74
N VAL A 36 -11.76 5.49 -9.30
CA VAL A 36 -11.44 5.88 -10.69
C VAL A 36 -9.94 6.11 -10.86
N ALA A 37 -9.31 6.85 -9.94
CA ALA A 37 -7.86 7.12 -10.01
C ALA A 37 -7.04 5.83 -9.88
N ASN A 38 -7.42 4.91 -8.98
CA ASN A 38 -6.80 3.58 -8.85
C ASN A 38 -6.92 2.77 -10.15
N LEU A 39 -8.10 2.78 -10.78
CA LEU A 39 -8.33 2.08 -12.05
C LEU A 39 -7.32 2.50 -13.10
N PHE A 40 -7.14 3.80 -13.30
CA PHE A 40 -6.18 4.30 -14.28
C PHE A 40 -4.72 4.08 -13.82
N GLY A 41 -4.41 4.30 -12.54
CA GLY A 41 -3.07 4.11 -11.99
C GLY A 41 -2.55 2.69 -12.18
N ALA A 42 -3.39 1.69 -12.08
CA ALA A 42 -3.03 0.27 -12.20
C ALA A 42 -2.30 -0.08 -13.51
N PHE A 43 -2.58 0.64 -14.60
CA PHE A 43 -1.94 0.39 -15.90
C PHE A 43 -0.48 0.87 -15.98
N PHE A 44 0.00 1.64 -15.01
CA PHE A 44 1.35 2.21 -15.00
C PHE A 44 2.33 1.50 -14.06
N GLY A 45 1.92 0.41 -13.43
CA GLY A 45 2.68 -0.30 -12.38
C GLY A 45 3.51 -1.51 -12.87
N ALA A 46 3.63 -1.78 -14.16
CA ALA A 46 4.22 -3.01 -14.70
C ALA A 46 5.62 -3.35 -14.12
N LYS A 47 6.48 -2.34 -13.91
CA LYS A 47 7.84 -2.51 -13.36
C LYS A 47 7.84 -3.03 -11.92
N VAL A 48 6.84 -2.66 -11.12
CA VAL A 48 6.66 -3.14 -9.74
C VAL A 48 6.19 -4.59 -9.72
N ALA A 49 5.31 -4.97 -10.67
CA ALA A 49 4.84 -6.34 -10.81
C ALA A 49 5.99 -7.33 -11.08
N GLU A 50 6.93 -6.96 -11.94
CA GLU A 50 8.12 -7.77 -12.23
C GLU A 50 8.95 -8.04 -10.97
N THR A 51 9.15 -7.03 -10.12
CA THR A 51 9.92 -7.18 -8.87
C THR A 51 9.23 -8.16 -7.91
N VAL A 52 7.91 -8.10 -7.77
CA VAL A 52 7.15 -9.01 -6.89
C VAL A 52 7.10 -10.43 -7.46
N GLY A 53 6.87 -10.58 -8.77
CA GLY A 53 6.75 -11.90 -9.40
C GLY A 53 8.04 -12.72 -9.39
N LYS A 54 9.21 -12.09 -9.50
CA LYS A 54 10.49 -12.79 -9.65
C LYS A 54 11.53 -12.52 -8.57
N GLY A 55 11.34 -11.43 -7.81
CA GLY A 55 12.37 -10.93 -6.87
C GLY A 55 12.30 -11.52 -5.46
N ILE A 56 11.27 -12.28 -5.12
CA ILE A 56 10.96 -12.65 -3.73
C ILE A 56 11.25 -14.12 -3.43
N ILE A 57 10.77 -15.03 -4.29
CA ILE A 57 10.92 -16.48 -4.10
C ILE A 57 11.30 -17.16 -5.41
N GLU A 58 11.76 -18.41 -5.32
CA GLU A 58 11.83 -19.37 -6.43
C GLU A 58 10.68 -20.36 -6.24
N ALA A 59 9.55 -20.05 -6.86
CA ALA A 59 8.39 -20.93 -6.75
C ALA A 59 8.63 -22.24 -7.49
N PRO A 60 8.38 -23.40 -6.86
CA PRO A 60 8.43 -24.69 -7.55
C PRO A 60 7.39 -24.73 -8.67
N GLY A 61 7.67 -25.49 -9.73
CA GLY A 61 6.72 -25.69 -10.83
C GLY A 61 5.55 -26.58 -10.44
N GLY A 62 4.46 -26.52 -11.21
CA GLY A 62 3.30 -27.39 -11.06
C GLY A 62 2.40 -27.07 -9.87
N GLU A 63 1.74 -28.10 -9.34
CA GLU A 63 0.71 -27.94 -8.29
C GLU A 63 1.24 -27.35 -7.00
N LEU A 64 2.42 -27.79 -6.54
CA LEU A 64 3.04 -27.25 -5.31
C LEU A 64 3.21 -25.72 -5.38
N GLY A 65 3.68 -25.19 -6.50
CA GLY A 65 3.83 -23.75 -6.66
C GLY A 65 2.51 -23.00 -6.75
N LEU A 66 1.46 -23.60 -7.29
CA LEU A 66 0.11 -23.00 -7.28
C LEU A 66 -0.47 -22.97 -5.88
N VAL A 67 -0.32 -24.06 -5.11
CA VAL A 67 -0.73 -24.13 -3.70
C VAL A 67 0.04 -23.10 -2.88
N LEU A 68 1.35 -22.93 -3.12
CA LEU A 68 2.18 -21.90 -2.49
C LEU A 68 1.64 -20.49 -2.76
N CYS A 69 1.36 -20.15 -4.02
CA CYS A 69 0.79 -18.85 -4.39
C CYS A 69 -0.57 -18.63 -3.69
N GLY A 70 -1.42 -19.66 -3.65
CA GLY A 70 -2.70 -19.64 -2.96
C GLY A 70 -2.55 -19.40 -1.45
N ALA A 71 -1.66 -20.15 -0.79
CA ALA A 71 -1.37 -20.02 0.64
C ALA A 71 -0.82 -18.63 1.01
N ALA A 72 0.09 -18.10 0.19
CA ALA A 72 0.64 -16.76 0.36
C ALA A 72 -0.45 -15.68 0.32
N LEU A 73 -1.34 -15.76 -0.68
CA LEU A 73 -2.44 -14.80 -0.83
C LEU A 73 -3.46 -14.92 0.31
N LEU A 74 -3.80 -16.13 0.73
CA LEU A 74 -4.72 -16.35 1.86
C LEU A 74 -4.13 -15.84 3.17
N GLY A 75 -2.85 -16.11 3.44
CA GLY A 75 -2.16 -15.59 4.63
C GLY A 75 -2.14 -14.07 4.67
N ALA A 76 -1.87 -13.43 3.53
CA ALA A 76 -1.91 -11.97 3.40
C ALA A 76 -3.34 -11.41 3.58
N ILE A 77 -4.37 -12.08 3.06
CA ILE A 77 -5.77 -11.71 3.27
C ILE A 77 -6.14 -11.79 4.75
N LEU A 78 -5.82 -12.90 5.41
CA LEU A 78 -6.10 -13.09 6.85
C LEU A 78 -5.45 -11.98 7.68
N TRP A 79 -4.20 -11.64 7.40
CA TRP A 79 -3.51 -10.55 8.08
C TRP A 79 -4.15 -9.18 7.82
N ASN A 80 -4.49 -8.88 6.56
CA ASN A 80 -5.16 -7.63 6.20
C ASN A 80 -6.53 -7.50 6.88
N LEU A 81 -7.32 -8.58 6.94
CA LEU A 81 -8.60 -8.60 7.64
C LEU A 81 -8.44 -8.39 9.15
N LEU A 82 -7.43 -9.04 9.75
CA LEU A 82 -7.13 -8.88 11.17
C LEU A 82 -6.77 -7.42 11.51
N THR A 83 -5.83 -6.84 10.77
CA THR A 83 -5.39 -5.45 10.99
C THR A 83 -6.48 -4.44 10.68
N TRP A 84 -7.28 -4.68 9.64
CA TRP A 84 -8.47 -3.88 9.35
C TRP A 84 -9.49 -3.93 10.49
N TRP A 85 -9.72 -5.12 11.07
CA TRP A 85 -10.65 -5.28 12.20
C TRP A 85 -10.27 -4.41 13.38
N PHE A 86 -8.98 -4.33 13.70
CA PHE A 86 -8.45 -3.46 14.76
C PHE A 86 -8.25 -2.01 14.34
N GLY A 87 -8.51 -1.65 13.07
CA GLY A 87 -8.29 -0.30 12.55
C GLY A 87 -6.81 0.11 12.50
N LEU A 88 -5.91 -0.88 12.41
CA LEU A 88 -4.48 -0.67 12.33
C LEU A 88 -4.06 -0.50 10.87
N PRO A 89 -3.51 0.65 10.47
CA PRO A 89 -3.00 0.87 9.12
C PRO A 89 -1.68 0.09 8.93
N SER A 90 -1.80 -1.18 8.61
CA SER A 90 -0.68 -2.06 8.25
C SER A 90 -0.35 -1.94 6.75
N SER A 91 0.65 -2.65 6.28
CA SER A 91 1.07 -2.65 4.88
C SER A 91 0.63 -3.92 4.17
N SER A 92 -0.33 -3.82 3.27
CA SER A 92 -0.75 -4.94 2.40
C SER A 92 0.38 -5.45 1.51
N SER A 93 1.32 -4.57 1.12
CA SER A 93 2.53 -4.97 0.38
C SER A 93 3.43 -5.89 1.21
N HIS A 94 3.67 -5.54 2.47
CA HIS A 94 4.46 -6.37 3.38
C HIS A 94 3.74 -7.66 3.75
N ALA A 95 2.40 -7.62 3.88
CA ALA A 95 1.61 -8.81 4.09
C ALA A 95 1.74 -9.79 2.92
N LEU A 96 1.70 -9.30 1.68
CA LEU A 96 1.88 -10.12 0.48
C LEU A 96 3.28 -10.75 0.41
N ILE A 97 4.33 -9.94 0.62
CA ILE A 97 5.71 -10.41 0.52
C ILE A 97 6.05 -11.33 1.69
N GLY A 98 5.61 -11.02 2.90
CA GLY A 98 5.70 -11.88 4.05
C GLY A 98 4.97 -13.21 3.84
N GLY A 99 3.77 -13.16 3.24
CA GLY A 99 3.00 -14.33 2.86
C GLY A 99 3.72 -15.22 1.85
N LEU A 100 4.31 -14.64 0.79
CA LEU A 100 5.11 -15.39 -0.20
C LEU A 100 6.32 -16.05 0.47
N GLY A 101 7.07 -15.31 1.31
CA GLY A 101 8.21 -15.85 2.04
C GLY A 101 7.82 -16.97 3.01
N GLY A 102 6.74 -16.78 3.78
CA GLY A 102 6.26 -17.76 4.76
C GLY A 102 5.74 -19.04 4.12
N ALA A 103 4.96 -18.93 3.03
CA ALA A 103 4.49 -20.09 2.27
C ALA A 103 5.67 -20.83 1.61
N ALA A 104 6.66 -20.10 1.05
CA ALA A 104 7.85 -20.69 0.46
C ALA A 104 8.67 -21.47 1.49
N LEU A 105 8.92 -20.92 2.67
CA LEU A 105 9.62 -21.61 3.76
C LEU A 105 8.88 -22.87 4.19
N ALA A 106 7.56 -22.83 4.33
CA ALA A 106 6.76 -23.98 4.70
C ALA A 106 6.75 -25.08 3.63
N ALA A 107 6.86 -24.69 2.35
CA ALA A 107 6.96 -25.60 1.21
C ALA A 107 8.39 -26.12 0.95
N GLY A 108 9.40 -25.70 1.71
CA GLY A 108 10.80 -25.99 1.44
C GLY A 108 11.36 -25.32 0.18
N ALA A 109 10.68 -24.30 -0.34
CA ALA A 109 11.12 -23.54 -1.51
C ALA A 109 12.13 -22.45 -1.15
N ALA A 110 12.99 -22.10 -2.11
CA ALA A 110 14.03 -21.10 -1.90
C ALA A 110 13.45 -19.69 -1.79
N VAL A 111 13.85 -18.95 -0.77
CA VAL A 111 13.52 -17.55 -0.57
C VAL A 111 14.70 -16.68 -0.97
N LYS A 112 14.47 -15.69 -1.83
CA LYS A 112 15.51 -14.75 -2.31
C LYS A 112 15.76 -13.64 -1.27
N TRP A 113 16.43 -14.00 -0.18
CA TRP A 113 16.66 -13.09 0.95
C TRP A 113 17.35 -11.77 0.56
N ALA A 114 18.33 -11.82 -0.35
CA ALA A 114 18.98 -10.61 -0.86
C ALA A 114 17.96 -9.70 -1.57
N GLY A 115 17.10 -10.27 -2.42
CA GLY A 115 16.03 -9.52 -3.10
C GLY A 115 15.00 -8.92 -2.12
N ILE A 116 14.60 -9.67 -1.09
CA ILE A 116 13.73 -9.18 -0.03
C ILE A 116 14.41 -8.04 0.72
N PHE A 117 15.67 -8.20 1.10
CA PHE A 117 16.40 -7.18 1.87
C PHE A 117 16.55 -5.89 1.07
N GLU A 118 17.11 -5.97 -0.15
CA GLU A 118 17.41 -4.79 -0.96
C GLU A 118 16.18 -4.10 -1.52
N LYS A 119 15.21 -4.88 -2.02
CA LYS A 119 14.05 -4.33 -2.75
C LYS A 119 12.82 -4.09 -1.86
N VAL A 120 12.79 -4.65 -0.66
CA VAL A 120 11.63 -4.54 0.25
C VAL A 120 12.03 -3.94 1.58
N ILE A 121 12.96 -4.56 2.34
CA ILE A 121 13.27 -4.12 3.70
C ILE A 121 13.94 -2.74 3.69
N VAL A 122 14.93 -2.51 2.82
CA VAL A 122 15.61 -1.21 2.73
C VAL A 122 14.62 -0.10 2.35
N PRO A 123 13.82 -0.19 1.27
CA PRO A 123 12.79 0.81 0.97
C PRO A 123 11.74 0.97 2.06
N MET A 124 11.38 -0.12 2.75
CA MET A 124 10.45 -0.10 3.88
C MET A 124 10.97 0.76 5.03
N LEU A 125 12.25 0.64 5.35
CA LEU A 125 12.88 1.42 6.43
C LEU A 125 13.11 2.87 5.99
N VAL A 126 13.55 3.09 4.75
CA VAL A 126 13.90 4.43 4.24
C VAL A 126 12.66 5.28 3.98
N SER A 127 11.59 4.70 3.41
CA SER A 127 10.42 5.49 2.98
C SER A 127 9.72 6.27 4.10
N PRO A 128 9.58 5.78 5.36
CA PRO A 128 9.02 6.59 6.44
C PRO A 128 9.89 7.79 6.82
N PHE A 129 11.22 7.63 6.85
CA PHE A 129 12.12 8.76 7.16
C PHE A 129 12.05 9.82 6.07
N VAL A 130 12.05 9.40 4.81
CA VAL A 130 11.85 10.31 3.66
C VAL A 130 10.47 10.97 3.74
N GLY A 131 9.43 10.21 4.08
CA GLY A 131 8.07 10.74 4.23
C GLY A 131 7.95 11.81 5.32
N ILE A 132 8.56 11.57 6.49
CA ILE A 132 8.60 12.56 7.58
C ILE A 132 9.37 13.81 7.15
N LEU A 133 10.57 13.63 6.59
CA LEU A 133 11.42 14.76 6.19
C LEU A 133 10.77 15.60 5.09
N VAL A 134 10.36 14.97 4.00
CA VAL A 134 9.75 15.68 2.85
C VAL A 134 8.43 16.31 3.25
N GLY A 135 7.58 15.62 4.01
CA GLY A 135 6.32 16.18 4.53
C GLY A 135 6.54 17.41 5.41
N PHE A 136 7.55 17.36 6.28
CA PHE A 136 7.96 18.51 7.10
C PHE A 136 8.42 19.68 6.21
N LEU A 137 9.29 19.44 5.23
CA LEU A 137 9.81 20.48 4.35
C LEU A 137 8.74 21.10 3.46
N VAL A 138 7.87 20.27 2.84
CA VAL A 138 6.74 20.75 2.01
C VAL A 138 5.80 21.62 2.86
N MET A 139 5.48 21.20 4.07
CA MET A 139 4.61 22.00 4.93
C MET A 139 5.28 23.31 5.37
N LYS A 140 6.58 23.30 5.69
CA LYS A 140 7.35 24.52 5.98
C LYS A 140 7.34 25.48 4.80
N LEU A 141 7.50 24.97 3.59
CA LEU A 141 7.42 25.77 2.37
C LEU A 141 6.05 26.41 2.21
N ILE A 142 4.97 25.65 2.38
CA ILE A 142 3.59 26.16 2.34
C ILE A 142 3.40 27.27 3.38
N LEU A 143 3.83 27.06 4.62
CA LEU A 143 3.72 28.05 5.67
C LEU A 143 4.49 29.34 5.36
N ARG A 144 5.63 29.22 4.67
CA ARG A 144 6.44 30.39 4.25
C ARG A 144 5.78 31.15 3.11
N ILE A 145 5.29 30.45 2.09
CA ILE A 145 4.65 31.08 0.90
C ILE A 145 3.34 31.78 1.28
N PHE A 146 2.55 31.16 2.13
CA PHE A 146 1.22 31.66 2.50
C PHE A 146 1.21 32.38 3.85
N ARG A 147 2.37 32.83 4.33
CA ARG A 147 2.53 33.48 5.63
C ARG A 147 1.58 34.65 5.82
N ASP A 148 1.50 35.52 4.82
CA ASP A 148 0.74 36.77 4.84
C ASP A 148 -0.61 36.65 4.13
N ALA A 149 -0.99 35.43 3.71
CA ALA A 149 -2.23 35.17 3.00
C ALA A 149 -3.44 35.11 3.97
N HIS A 150 -4.60 35.54 3.49
CA HIS A 150 -5.82 35.53 4.28
C HIS A 150 -6.24 34.07 4.62
N PRO A 151 -6.34 33.70 5.92
CA PRO A 151 -6.54 32.31 6.35
C PRO A 151 -7.76 31.61 5.73
N GLY A 152 -8.89 32.31 5.57
CA GLY A 152 -10.11 31.76 5.00
C GLY A 152 -9.98 31.41 3.51
N ARG A 153 -9.34 32.30 2.73
CA ARG A 153 -9.09 32.07 1.29
C ARG A 153 -8.10 30.93 1.10
N THR A 154 -7.03 30.92 1.89
CA THR A 154 -6.01 29.86 1.88
C THR A 154 -6.62 28.49 2.16
N LYS A 155 -7.42 28.34 3.22
CA LYS A 155 -8.09 27.08 3.54
C LYS A 155 -9.02 26.62 2.44
N ARG A 156 -9.78 27.54 1.78
CA ARG A 156 -10.66 27.20 0.66
C ARG A 156 -9.84 26.74 -0.55
N GLY A 157 -8.78 27.44 -0.91
CA GLY A 157 -7.89 27.07 -2.00
C GLY A 157 -7.27 25.69 -1.80
N PHE A 158 -6.76 25.40 -0.59
CA PHE A 158 -6.19 24.09 -0.27
C PHE A 158 -7.22 22.95 -0.23
N ARG A 159 -8.49 23.21 0.12
CA ARG A 159 -9.53 22.19 -0.05
C ARG A 159 -9.75 21.81 -1.53
N MET A 160 -9.71 22.78 -2.43
CA MET A 160 -9.80 22.51 -3.87
C MET A 160 -8.55 21.77 -4.36
N ALA A 161 -7.35 22.21 -3.94
CA ALA A 161 -6.09 21.56 -4.29
C ALA A 161 -6.02 20.10 -3.78
N GLN A 162 -6.62 19.81 -2.61
CA GLN A 162 -6.69 18.44 -2.08
C GLN A 162 -7.50 17.49 -2.96
N THR A 163 -8.44 17.95 -3.77
CA THR A 163 -9.11 17.08 -4.74
C THR A 163 -8.10 16.51 -5.75
N ALA A 164 -7.19 17.36 -6.22
CA ALA A 164 -6.15 16.92 -7.16
C ALA A 164 -5.07 16.07 -6.47
N SER A 165 -4.60 16.47 -5.26
CA SER A 165 -3.56 15.70 -4.55
C SER A 165 -4.06 14.36 -4.06
N ALA A 166 -5.32 14.25 -3.61
CA ALA A 166 -5.94 12.98 -3.26
C ALA A 166 -6.12 12.06 -4.48
N ALA A 167 -6.49 12.62 -5.64
CA ALA A 167 -6.55 11.86 -6.89
C ALA A 167 -5.16 11.36 -7.31
N ALA A 168 -4.12 12.21 -7.20
CA ALA A 168 -2.74 11.82 -7.48
C ALA A 168 -2.25 10.72 -6.51
N MET A 169 -2.60 10.81 -5.22
CA MET A 169 -2.28 9.79 -4.24
C MET A 169 -2.98 8.46 -4.55
N ALA A 170 -4.26 8.50 -4.91
CA ALA A 170 -5.03 7.31 -5.31
C ALA A 170 -4.48 6.70 -6.61
N PHE A 171 -4.10 7.50 -7.59
CA PHE A 171 -3.44 7.03 -8.81
C PHE A 171 -2.11 6.32 -8.48
N GLY A 172 -1.26 6.91 -7.64
CA GLY A 172 -0.02 6.31 -7.15
C GLY A 172 -0.25 5.00 -6.37
N HIS A 173 -1.34 4.92 -5.59
CA HIS A 173 -1.76 3.70 -4.92
C HIS A 173 -2.10 2.60 -5.94
N GLY A 174 -2.90 2.90 -6.96
CA GLY A 174 -3.20 1.95 -8.04
C GLY A 174 -1.96 1.47 -8.78
N MET A 175 -1.01 2.37 -9.08
CA MET A 175 0.28 2.02 -9.71
C MET A 175 1.07 1.00 -8.88
N GLN A 176 1.10 1.15 -7.56
CA GLN A 176 1.85 0.27 -6.68
C GLN A 176 1.11 -1.04 -6.41
N ASP A 177 -0.15 -0.97 -6.01
CA ASP A 177 -0.79 -2.10 -5.34
C ASP A 177 -1.50 -3.05 -6.31
N ALA A 178 -2.11 -2.56 -7.39
CA ALA A 178 -2.60 -3.43 -8.46
C ALA A 178 -1.47 -4.22 -9.12
N ALA A 179 -0.33 -3.58 -9.31
CA ALA A 179 0.84 -4.19 -9.92
C ALA A 179 1.41 -5.35 -9.08
N LYS A 180 1.43 -5.22 -7.76
CA LYS A 180 1.92 -6.29 -6.86
C LYS A 180 1.05 -7.55 -7.00
N THR A 181 -0.26 -7.39 -7.05
CA THR A 181 -1.19 -8.51 -7.29
C THR A 181 -0.99 -9.09 -8.68
N ALA A 182 -0.84 -8.25 -9.71
CA ALA A 182 -0.57 -8.70 -11.06
C ALA A 182 0.73 -9.53 -11.14
N GLY A 183 1.78 -9.14 -10.40
CA GLY A 183 3.02 -9.89 -10.30
C GLY A 183 2.84 -11.30 -9.75
N VAL A 184 2.01 -11.47 -8.71
CA VAL A 184 1.71 -12.82 -8.18
C VAL A 184 0.85 -13.64 -9.14
N VAL A 185 -0.07 -13.01 -9.88
CA VAL A 185 -0.84 -13.72 -10.91
C VAL A 185 0.09 -14.20 -12.03
N VAL A 186 1.03 -13.38 -12.50
CA VAL A 186 2.03 -13.77 -13.48
C VAL A 186 2.91 -14.90 -12.95
N LEU A 187 3.33 -14.84 -11.68
CA LEU A 187 4.06 -15.95 -11.05
C LEU A 187 3.25 -17.25 -11.08
N ALA A 188 1.96 -17.20 -10.74
CA ALA A 188 1.09 -18.36 -10.78
C ALA A 188 0.91 -18.91 -12.21
N LEU A 189 0.79 -18.04 -13.22
CA LEU A 189 0.72 -18.44 -14.64
C LEU A 189 2.02 -19.12 -15.10
N THR A 190 3.17 -18.59 -14.67
CA THR A 190 4.50 -19.17 -14.96
C THR A 190 4.63 -20.56 -14.34
N VAL A 191 4.27 -20.69 -13.07
CA VAL A 191 4.31 -21.96 -12.33
C VAL A 191 3.37 -23.01 -12.94
N ALA A 192 2.20 -22.58 -13.43
CA ALA A 192 1.24 -23.43 -14.12
C ALA A 192 1.64 -23.80 -15.58
N GLY A 193 2.74 -23.22 -16.09
CA GLY A 193 3.20 -23.47 -17.45
C GLY A 193 2.46 -22.70 -18.56
N TYR A 194 1.58 -21.76 -18.18
CA TYR A 194 0.87 -20.92 -19.18
C TYR A 194 1.71 -19.75 -19.68
N GLN A 195 2.81 -19.43 -19.02
CA GLN A 195 3.73 -18.36 -19.39
C GLN A 195 5.18 -18.81 -19.18
N SER A 196 6.08 -18.43 -20.13
CA SER A 196 7.51 -18.70 -19.98
C SER A 196 8.11 -17.90 -18.81
N GLY A 197 9.07 -18.52 -18.09
CA GLY A 197 9.79 -17.87 -17.01
C GLY A 197 10.57 -16.62 -17.44
N ASP A 198 10.96 -16.52 -18.71
CA ASP A 198 11.67 -15.37 -19.29
C ASP A 198 10.73 -14.29 -19.85
N ASP A 199 9.46 -14.62 -20.02
CA ASP A 199 8.45 -13.65 -20.46
C ASP A 199 8.07 -12.74 -19.28
N HIS A 200 8.33 -11.44 -19.42
CA HIS A 200 8.03 -10.41 -18.44
C HIS A 200 6.73 -9.68 -18.76
N HIS A 201 6.04 -10.09 -19.81
CA HIS A 201 4.79 -9.47 -20.22
C HIS A 201 3.67 -9.80 -19.25
N ILE A 202 3.01 -8.75 -18.75
CA ILE A 202 1.79 -8.92 -17.95
C ILE A 202 0.62 -8.96 -18.93
N PRO A 203 -0.12 -10.09 -19.02
CA PRO A 203 -1.27 -10.17 -19.91
C PRO A 203 -2.26 -9.04 -19.62
N MET A 204 -2.82 -8.44 -20.68
CA MET A 204 -3.75 -7.31 -20.54
C MET A 204 -4.94 -7.63 -19.64
N TRP A 205 -5.48 -8.87 -19.72
CA TRP A 205 -6.58 -9.29 -18.86
C TRP A 205 -6.20 -9.29 -17.36
N VAL A 206 -4.93 -9.61 -17.01
CA VAL A 206 -4.43 -9.54 -15.61
C VAL A 206 -4.42 -8.10 -15.12
N LEU A 207 -3.94 -7.16 -15.96
CA LEU A 207 -3.94 -5.73 -15.63
C LEU A 207 -5.37 -5.22 -15.46
N VAL A 208 -6.25 -5.49 -16.40
CA VAL A 208 -7.66 -5.06 -16.35
C VAL A 208 -8.36 -5.62 -15.11
N MET A 209 -8.23 -6.92 -14.86
CA MET A 209 -8.83 -7.56 -13.68
C MET A 209 -8.28 -6.98 -12.38
N SER A 210 -6.95 -6.77 -12.31
CA SER A 210 -6.33 -6.16 -11.12
C SER A 210 -6.81 -4.73 -10.92
N ALA A 211 -6.89 -3.93 -11.98
CA ALA A 211 -7.37 -2.55 -11.93
C ALA A 211 -8.85 -2.45 -11.48
N VAL A 212 -9.71 -3.28 -12.05
CA VAL A 212 -11.14 -3.30 -11.68
C VAL A 212 -11.33 -3.77 -10.25
N VAL A 213 -10.68 -4.87 -9.85
CA VAL A 213 -10.89 -5.45 -8.52
C VAL A 213 -10.35 -4.56 -7.40
N ILE A 214 -9.17 -3.91 -7.56
CA ILE A 214 -8.68 -2.96 -6.55
C ILE A 214 -9.59 -1.74 -6.44
N SER A 215 -10.13 -1.27 -7.57
CA SER A 215 -11.04 -0.12 -7.61
C SER A 215 -12.37 -0.42 -6.91
N LEU A 216 -12.94 -1.61 -7.12
CA LEU A 216 -14.13 -2.07 -6.40
C LEU A 216 -13.86 -2.20 -4.90
N GLY A 217 -12.70 -2.76 -4.51
CA GLY A 217 -12.28 -2.80 -3.12
C GLY A 217 -12.14 -1.41 -2.51
N THR A 218 -11.51 -0.47 -3.22
CA THR A 218 -11.37 0.91 -2.78
C THR A 218 -12.72 1.58 -2.57
N TYR A 219 -13.68 1.36 -3.49
CA TYR A 219 -15.03 1.92 -3.36
C TYR A 219 -15.79 1.36 -2.14
N ALA A 220 -15.53 0.12 -1.74
CA ALA A 220 -16.11 -0.45 -0.51
C ALA A 220 -15.65 0.30 0.76
N GLY A 221 -14.45 0.91 0.73
CA GLY A 221 -13.93 1.81 1.75
C GLY A 221 -13.38 1.12 3.00
N GLY A 222 -12.35 1.74 3.59
CA GLY A 222 -11.66 1.27 4.81
C GLY A 222 -11.97 2.15 6.03
N TRP A 223 -13.21 2.26 6.46
CA TRP A 223 -13.66 3.23 7.46
C TRP A 223 -12.93 3.15 8.80
N ARG A 224 -12.55 1.96 9.25
CA ARG A 224 -11.83 1.77 10.53
C ARG A 224 -10.43 2.38 10.47
N ILE A 225 -9.68 2.07 9.41
CA ILE A 225 -8.34 2.61 9.17
C ILE A 225 -8.39 4.11 8.86
N MET A 226 -9.42 4.56 8.14
CA MET A 226 -9.62 5.98 7.82
C MET A 226 -9.75 6.86 9.07
N ARG A 227 -10.39 6.35 10.14
CA ARG A 227 -10.45 7.08 11.43
C ARG A 227 -9.07 7.22 12.07
N THR A 228 -8.25 6.18 12.00
CA THR A 228 -6.88 6.18 12.55
C THR A 228 -6.00 7.17 11.81
N LEU A 229 -5.96 7.12 10.47
CA LEU A 229 -5.12 8.00 9.66
C LEU A 229 -5.62 9.44 9.64
N GLY A 230 -6.92 9.64 9.48
CA GLY A 230 -7.49 10.98 9.31
C GLY A 230 -7.62 11.79 10.60
N ARG A 231 -7.73 11.14 11.77
CA ARG A 231 -7.97 11.82 13.06
C ARG A 231 -7.15 11.27 14.22
N GLY A 232 -6.56 10.08 14.06
CA GLY A 232 -5.84 9.41 15.14
C GLY A 232 -4.45 9.97 15.35
N ILE A 233 -3.72 10.33 14.29
CA ILE A 233 -2.31 10.75 14.34
C ILE A 233 -2.18 12.22 14.72
N ILE A 234 -2.86 13.10 13.98
CA ILE A 234 -2.92 14.54 14.21
C ILE A 234 -4.30 15.07 13.84
N HIS A 235 -4.60 16.30 14.24
CA HIS A 235 -5.75 17.03 13.70
C HIS A 235 -5.31 17.79 12.44
N LEU A 236 -5.74 17.31 11.27
CA LEU A 236 -5.38 17.86 9.97
C LEU A 236 -6.23 19.09 9.61
N ASP A 237 -5.58 20.11 9.09
CA ASP A 237 -6.21 21.21 8.36
C ASP A 237 -5.95 21.05 6.82
N PRO A 238 -6.67 21.80 5.95
CA PRO A 238 -6.55 21.61 4.50
C PRO A 238 -5.12 21.78 3.94
N PRO A 239 -4.30 22.78 4.32
CA PRO A 239 -2.91 22.86 3.90
C PRO A 239 -2.08 21.63 4.31
N GLN A 240 -2.31 21.13 5.52
CA GLN A 240 -1.62 19.95 6.04
C GLN A 240 -2.02 18.68 5.28
N GLY A 241 -3.31 18.50 4.99
CA GLY A 241 -3.79 17.38 4.20
C GLY A 241 -3.19 17.38 2.80
N PHE A 242 -3.19 18.53 2.12
CA PHE A 242 -2.55 18.71 0.82
C PHE A 242 -1.06 18.38 0.86
N ALA A 243 -0.31 18.91 1.84
CA ALA A 243 1.12 18.64 1.98
C ALA A 243 1.41 17.14 2.17
N ALA A 244 0.60 16.45 2.99
CA ALA A 244 0.76 15.02 3.21
C ALA A 244 0.47 14.20 1.95
N GLU A 245 -0.61 14.51 1.23
CA GLU A 245 -1.00 13.82 -0.02
C GLU A 245 0.04 14.02 -1.13
N VAL A 246 0.49 15.26 -1.37
CA VAL A 246 1.52 15.55 -2.38
C VAL A 246 2.83 14.82 -2.04
N THR A 247 3.25 14.86 -0.77
CA THR A 247 4.46 14.16 -0.32
C THR A 247 4.35 12.66 -0.57
N ALA A 248 3.27 12.04 -0.14
CA ALA A 248 3.08 10.60 -0.30
C ALA A 248 2.97 10.21 -1.78
N ALA A 249 2.20 10.94 -2.59
CA ALA A 249 2.10 10.70 -4.02
C ALA A 249 3.47 10.77 -4.71
N SER A 250 4.27 11.81 -4.42
CA SER A 250 5.61 11.96 -4.98
C SER A 250 6.51 10.77 -4.64
N ILE A 251 6.46 10.28 -3.39
CA ILE A 251 7.23 9.10 -2.96
C ILE A 251 6.78 7.85 -3.74
N LEU A 252 5.47 7.65 -3.94
CA LEU A 252 4.95 6.50 -4.69
C LEU A 252 5.39 6.55 -6.16
N TYR A 253 5.34 7.71 -6.81
CA TYR A 253 5.77 7.86 -8.20
C TYR A 253 7.27 7.60 -8.36
N VAL A 254 8.11 8.17 -7.50
CA VAL A 254 9.56 7.94 -7.53
C VAL A 254 9.87 6.46 -7.27
N ALA A 255 9.25 5.85 -6.28
CA ALA A 255 9.44 4.42 -5.99
C ALA A 255 9.03 3.52 -7.17
N THR A 256 7.92 3.85 -7.85
CA THR A 256 7.49 3.10 -9.04
C THR A 256 8.52 3.21 -10.18
N MET A 257 9.08 4.41 -10.40
CA MET A 257 10.16 4.62 -11.39
C MET A 257 11.42 3.80 -11.03
N LEU A 258 11.73 3.68 -9.74
CA LEU A 258 12.85 2.90 -9.22
C LEU A 258 12.56 1.39 -9.11
N ARG A 259 11.39 0.92 -9.56
CA ARG A 259 10.94 -0.48 -9.47
C ARG A 259 10.85 -1.01 -8.03
N ALA A 260 10.73 -0.12 -7.05
CA ALA A 260 10.67 -0.47 -5.63
C ALA A 260 9.22 -0.66 -5.17
N PRO A 261 8.83 -1.87 -4.73
CA PRO A 261 7.53 -2.12 -4.13
C PRO A 261 7.50 -1.56 -2.70
N ILE A 262 7.08 -0.31 -2.53
CA ILE A 262 6.96 0.31 -1.22
C ILE A 262 5.54 0.20 -0.65
N SER A 263 5.41 0.54 0.62
CA SER A 263 4.13 0.63 1.32
C SER A 263 3.48 2.01 1.15
N THR A 264 2.32 2.04 0.56
CA THR A 264 1.49 3.25 0.45
C THR A 264 1.08 3.76 1.83
N THR A 265 0.80 2.85 2.77
CA THR A 265 0.47 3.17 4.16
C THR A 265 1.64 3.85 4.88
N HIS A 266 2.86 3.36 4.71
CA HIS A 266 4.06 3.98 5.29
C HIS A 266 4.27 5.38 4.75
N ALA A 267 4.15 5.58 3.44
CA ALA A 267 4.35 6.86 2.79
C ALA A 267 3.40 7.94 3.32
N ILE A 268 2.09 7.66 3.33
CA ILE A 268 1.11 8.67 3.79
C ILE A 268 1.15 8.90 5.30
N THR A 269 1.33 7.82 6.10
CA THR A 269 1.41 7.94 7.56
C THR A 269 2.61 8.77 7.98
N ALA A 270 3.77 8.51 7.38
CA ALA A 270 5.00 9.25 7.63
C ALA A 270 4.88 10.71 7.18
N ALA A 271 4.27 10.96 6.02
CA ALA A 271 3.99 12.31 5.54
C ALA A 271 3.09 13.09 6.53
N ILE A 272 2.02 12.47 7.05
CA ILE A 272 1.14 13.06 8.06
C ILE A 272 1.93 13.41 9.34
N MET A 273 2.80 12.52 9.82
CA MET A 273 3.66 12.78 10.98
C MET A 273 4.63 13.94 10.73
N GLY A 274 5.27 13.96 9.55
CA GLY A 274 6.18 15.03 9.15
C GLY A 274 5.51 16.39 9.09
N VAL A 275 4.36 16.46 8.43
CA VAL A 275 3.53 17.67 8.34
C VAL A 275 3.08 18.12 9.73
N GLY A 276 2.62 17.21 10.59
CA GLY A 276 2.19 17.51 11.95
C GLY A 276 3.30 18.09 12.82
N SER A 277 4.52 17.59 12.65
CA SER A 277 5.70 18.02 13.40
C SER A 277 6.11 19.47 13.12
N THR A 278 5.62 20.09 12.04
CA THR A 278 5.91 21.52 11.74
C THR A 278 5.29 22.48 12.74
N ARG A 279 4.19 22.10 13.38
CA ARG A 279 3.57 22.89 14.45
C ARG A 279 4.30 22.68 15.78
N SER A 280 4.43 21.43 16.17
CA SER A 280 5.12 20.97 17.38
C SER A 280 5.25 19.47 17.33
N LEU A 281 6.33 18.92 17.85
CA LEU A 281 6.47 17.47 18.05
C LEU A 281 5.35 16.90 18.95
N LYS A 282 4.81 17.71 19.87
CA LYS A 282 3.68 17.35 20.75
C LYS A 282 2.33 17.28 20.00
N ALA A 283 2.23 17.86 18.80
CA ALA A 283 1.00 17.80 17.99
C ALA A 283 0.75 16.40 17.43
N VAL A 284 1.80 15.59 17.29
CA VAL A 284 1.71 14.19 16.86
C VAL A 284 1.38 13.32 18.08
N ARG A 285 0.36 12.50 17.97
CA ARG A 285 -0.02 11.53 19.00
C ARG A 285 0.88 10.30 18.91
N TRP A 286 2.05 10.38 19.49
CA TRP A 286 3.10 9.36 19.43
C TRP A 286 2.65 7.97 19.93
N GLY A 287 1.67 7.91 20.84
CA GLY A 287 1.07 6.63 21.25
C GLY A 287 0.41 5.90 20.08
N VAL A 288 -0.35 6.63 19.23
CA VAL A 288 -0.95 6.06 18.01
C VAL A 288 0.13 5.71 17.00
N ALA A 289 1.13 6.58 16.81
CA ALA A 289 2.27 6.34 15.93
C ALA A 289 3.03 5.05 16.30
N LYS A 290 3.28 4.81 17.60
CA LYS A 290 3.92 3.57 18.09
C LYS A 290 3.11 2.33 17.74
N ASN A 291 1.78 2.35 17.91
CA ASN A 291 0.92 1.23 17.55
C ASN A 291 0.96 0.95 16.04
N ILE A 292 1.01 2.00 15.21
CA ILE A 292 1.12 1.87 13.76
C ILE A 292 2.48 1.27 13.38
N VAL A 293 3.58 1.76 13.95
CA VAL A 293 4.93 1.22 13.72
C VAL A 293 5.00 -0.24 14.20
N GLY A 294 4.41 -0.56 15.34
CA GLY A 294 4.27 -1.94 15.80
C GLY A 294 3.55 -2.82 14.76
N ALA A 295 2.41 -2.35 14.23
CA ALA A 295 1.70 -3.07 13.17
C ALA A 295 2.58 -3.28 11.93
N TRP A 296 3.41 -2.30 11.55
CA TRP A 296 4.34 -2.44 10.41
C TRP A 296 5.38 -3.54 10.65
N ILE A 297 5.98 -3.58 11.83
CA ILE A 297 7.01 -4.58 12.20
C ILE A 297 6.39 -5.98 12.21
N PHE A 298 5.21 -6.12 12.82
CA PHE A 298 4.55 -7.43 12.93
C PHE A 298 3.87 -7.90 11.65
N THR A 299 3.66 -7.03 10.65
CA THR A 299 3.00 -7.41 9.40
C THR A 299 3.75 -8.49 8.64
N PHE A 300 5.06 -8.33 8.48
CA PHE A 300 5.86 -9.29 7.73
C PHE A 300 5.87 -10.69 8.37
N PRO A 301 6.25 -10.85 9.66
CA PRO A 301 6.21 -12.16 10.31
C PRO A 301 4.79 -12.69 10.51
N GLY A 302 3.81 -11.83 10.79
CA GLY A 302 2.43 -12.26 11.04
C GLY A 302 1.76 -12.81 9.78
N ALA A 303 1.90 -12.13 8.64
CA ALA A 303 1.40 -12.62 7.37
C ALA A 303 2.18 -13.88 6.91
N GLY A 304 3.50 -13.90 7.14
CA GLY A 304 4.34 -15.06 6.84
C GLY A 304 3.91 -16.30 7.62
N LEU A 305 3.71 -16.15 8.93
CA LEU A 305 3.22 -17.25 9.78
C LEU A 305 1.82 -17.72 9.36
N SER A 306 0.91 -16.78 9.08
CA SER A 306 -0.43 -17.12 8.59
C SER A 306 -0.35 -17.93 7.29
N ALA A 307 0.49 -17.52 6.35
CA ALA A 307 0.68 -18.21 5.07
C ALA A 307 1.35 -19.58 5.25
N ALA A 308 2.33 -19.70 6.15
CA ALA A 308 2.98 -20.97 6.47
C ALA A 308 1.97 -21.98 7.04
N VAL A 309 1.10 -21.55 7.96
CA VAL A 309 0.03 -22.41 8.50
C VAL A 309 -0.94 -22.85 7.41
N VAL A 310 -1.37 -21.92 6.53
CA VAL A 310 -2.23 -22.25 5.39
C VAL A 310 -1.53 -23.26 4.47
N MET A 311 -0.23 -23.08 4.20
CA MET A 311 0.54 -23.99 3.35
C MET A 311 0.61 -25.40 3.95
N TRP A 312 0.93 -25.55 5.25
CA TRP A 312 0.98 -26.84 5.92
C TRP A 312 -0.36 -27.58 5.92
N VAL A 313 -1.47 -26.85 5.98
CA VAL A 313 -2.80 -27.44 5.88
C VAL A 313 -3.14 -27.82 4.42
N ALA A 314 -2.72 -26.99 3.45
CA ALA A 314 -3.02 -27.17 2.05
C ALA A 314 -2.22 -28.32 1.41
N MET A 315 -0.93 -28.49 1.74
CA MET A 315 -0.09 -29.53 1.16
C MET A 315 -0.75 -30.93 1.22
N PRO A 316 -1.18 -31.46 2.39
CA PRO A 316 -1.80 -32.78 2.43
C PRO A 316 -3.17 -32.85 1.73
N LEU A 317 -3.90 -31.71 1.64
CA LEU A 317 -5.21 -31.66 0.98
C LEU A 317 -5.08 -31.77 -0.54
N PHE A 318 -4.01 -31.24 -1.10
CA PHE A 318 -3.73 -31.29 -2.55
C PHE A 318 -2.73 -32.41 -2.93
N GLY A 319 -2.24 -33.18 -1.97
CA GLY A 319 -1.31 -34.29 -2.23
C GLY A 319 0.08 -33.84 -2.69
N VAL A 320 0.53 -32.66 -2.27
CA VAL A 320 1.82 -32.06 -2.66
C VAL A 320 2.72 -31.82 -1.45
#